data_63b30f9aa7f54402508893e9910dbb3e
#
_entry.id   63b30f9aa7f54402508893e9910dbb3e
#
_cell.length_a   1.000
_cell.length_b   1.000
_cell.length_c   1.000
_cell.angle_alpha   90.00
_cell.angle_beta   90.00
_cell.angle_gamma   90.00
#
_symmetry.space_group_name_H-M   'P 1'
#
loop_
_entity.id
_entity.type
_entity.pdbx_description
1 polymer ?
#
loop_
_entity_poly.entity_id
_entity_poly.type
_entity_poly.pdbx_seq_one_letter_code
_entity_poly.pdbx_strand_id
1 'polypeptide(L)'
;MHLKRIEVEGYRASANSPIVCELPGRFSLILGANGSGKTTINEAIALAHPRSFPRLAPIDATALGPTPRMVHVTYEFEADTLYEGALGAYLKRRGLSAPQWCRPLERSLGRVRAGQPLKSSDEYDSIRLVHLPALRNPVDDLSRRDARILLELLRADERKHPETGGLRSLRAQAEGMLNSLTSHPLVGNVEDRIAENLRIISGGVQEHHAFVGTQTVDDTYLARVFEMLVALFPDRATARRLQVSSLGYVNLLHIAVTLAGIPDAGSTPVPDDLPVDCKEADEGAESAPVAGDDELAKAARERLARTAEAADADADSFYPELFHATVLIEEPEAHLHPQLQYGLIRNLRSLVKERPDIQVIMTTHSADLAAACDPEELVVVRKDTDNHTISRLLADLPLSKSLKTQLFQQTRLHLDATRSAALFADRLLIVEGVTEASILRLFGRAWAGSDTRRVGFIDSLAILPVGHKVGQWPLRLLATSGHELVTRIAAVADTDLHDKPLSDAQPPAWHEELNHESARFFWSHPTLEPSLVSGNEALVKDAFTECNLKAPAPVTTETVDQYFVTHPRNKGRFALALALLIDQNLSSITVPTHISDMFAWLYDGSEPDSTPIDDVT
;
A
#
# COMPACT_ATOMS: atom_id res chain seq x y z
N MET A 1 7.00 11.77 -14.76
CA MET A 1 5.96 10.87 -15.30
C MET A 1 5.51 9.91 -14.20
N HIS A 2 4.22 9.62 -14.11
CA HIS A 2 3.68 8.64 -13.18
C HIS A 2 2.45 7.94 -13.76
N LEU A 3 2.16 6.74 -13.30
CA LEU A 3 0.91 6.06 -13.57
C LEU A 3 -0.20 6.81 -12.84
N LYS A 4 -1.13 7.39 -13.58
CA LYS A 4 -2.21 8.21 -13.06
C LYS A 4 -3.50 7.44 -12.87
N ARG A 5 -3.84 6.56 -13.82
CA ARG A 5 -5.13 5.87 -13.82
C ARG A 5 -4.99 4.42 -14.24
N ILE A 6 -5.71 3.57 -13.53
CA ILE A 6 -5.86 2.16 -13.82
C ILE A 6 -7.35 1.87 -13.91
N GLU A 7 -7.76 1.18 -14.94
CA GLU A 7 -9.13 0.68 -15.11
C GLU A 7 -9.09 -0.83 -15.33
N VAL A 8 -9.87 -1.55 -14.53
CA VAL A 8 -9.93 -3.02 -14.56
C VAL A 8 -11.34 -3.46 -14.79
N GLU A 9 -11.55 -4.31 -15.79
CA GLU A 9 -12.85 -4.86 -16.16
C GLU A 9 -12.80 -6.38 -16.23
N GLY A 10 -13.80 -7.04 -15.67
CA GLY A 10 -14.00 -8.49 -15.80
C GLY A 10 -13.09 -9.37 -14.92
N TYR A 11 -12.37 -8.80 -13.94
CA TYR A 11 -11.42 -9.52 -13.10
C TYR A 11 -11.75 -9.42 -11.60
N ARG A 12 -11.89 -10.55 -10.90
CA ARG A 12 -12.17 -10.59 -9.44
C ARG A 12 -13.28 -9.61 -9.02
N ALA A 13 -12.97 -8.62 -8.20
CA ALA A 13 -13.93 -7.62 -7.71
C ALA A 13 -14.49 -6.73 -8.81
N SER A 14 -13.86 -6.65 -10.00
CA SER A 14 -14.37 -5.94 -11.18
C SER A 14 -15.21 -6.82 -12.13
N ALA A 15 -15.63 -8.00 -11.71
CA ALA A 15 -16.34 -8.94 -12.56
C ALA A 15 -17.70 -8.41 -13.08
N ASN A 16 -18.38 -7.60 -12.29
CA ASN A 16 -19.71 -7.06 -12.61
C ASN A 16 -19.71 -5.56 -12.93
N SER A 17 -18.71 -4.82 -12.46
CA SER A 17 -18.55 -3.39 -12.67
C SER A 17 -17.07 -3.05 -12.78
N PRO A 18 -16.64 -2.24 -13.76
CA PRO A 18 -15.25 -1.82 -13.88
C PRO A 18 -14.81 -1.08 -12.62
N ILE A 19 -13.56 -1.31 -12.22
CA ILE A 19 -12.90 -0.56 -11.15
C ILE A 19 -11.98 0.45 -11.81
N VAL A 20 -12.20 1.72 -11.52
CA VAL A 20 -11.31 2.81 -11.90
C VAL A 20 -10.58 3.28 -10.64
N CYS A 21 -9.26 3.27 -10.67
CA CYS A 21 -8.42 3.77 -9.59
C CYS A 21 -7.53 4.89 -10.13
N GLU A 22 -7.71 6.08 -9.62
CA GLU A 22 -6.86 7.23 -9.90
C GLU A 22 -5.81 7.38 -8.80
N LEU A 23 -4.60 7.75 -9.20
CA LEU A 23 -3.44 7.90 -8.32
C LEU A 23 -3.02 9.38 -8.31
N PRO A 24 -2.74 9.95 -7.13
CA PRO A 24 -2.51 11.39 -6.99
C PRO A 24 -1.17 11.86 -7.57
N GLY A 25 -0.22 10.95 -7.76
CA GLY A 25 1.11 11.30 -8.21
C GLY A 25 2.12 10.16 -8.03
N ARG A 26 3.40 10.50 -7.97
CA ARG A 26 4.48 9.51 -7.84
C ARG A 26 4.54 8.80 -6.47
N PHE A 27 3.88 9.32 -5.46
CA PHE A 27 3.70 8.65 -4.17
C PHE A 27 2.20 8.52 -3.88
N SER A 28 1.73 7.30 -3.67
CA SER A 28 0.31 7.01 -3.47
C SER A 28 0.12 5.92 -2.41
N LEU A 29 -0.80 6.13 -1.48
CA LEU A 29 -1.21 5.15 -0.48
C LEU A 29 -2.68 4.76 -0.70
N ILE A 30 -2.91 3.51 -1.08
CA ILE A 30 -4.25 2.95 -1.30
C ILE A 30 -4.73 2.30 0.00
N LEU A 31 -5.80 2.84 0.55
CA LEU A 31 -6.44 2.41 1.79
C LEU A 31 -7.72 1.62 1.50
N GLY A 32 -8.11 0.77 2.42
CA GLY A 32 -9.43 0.14 2.37
C GLY A 32 -9.55 -1.07 3.27
N ALA A 33 -10.78 -1.40 3.64
CA ALA A 33 -11.09 -2.57 4.44
C ALA A 33 -10.75 -3.89 3.71
N ASN A 34 -10.77 -5.01 4.45
CA ASN A 34 -10.64 -6.33 3.85
C ASN A 34 -11.77 -6.58 2.84
N GLY A 35 -11.42 -7.13 1.66
CA GLY A 35 -12.40 -7.39 0.61
C GLY A 35 -12.85 -6.16 -0.19
N SER A 36 -12.32 -4.96 0.06
CA SER A 36 -12.69 -3.74 -0.69
C SER A 36 -12.30 -3.77 -2.17
N GLY A 37 -11.33 -4.60 -2.57
CA GLY A 37 -10.87 -4.71 -3.97
C GLY A 37 -9.42 -4.28 -4.19
N LYS A 38 -8.66 -3.92 -3.16
CA LYS A 38 -7.23 -3.53 -3.28
C LYS A 38 -6.39 -4.58 -3.99
N THR A 39 -6.53 -5.85 -3.62
CA THR A 39 -5.82 -6.96 -4.28
C THR A 39 -6.12 -7.03 -5.78
N THR A 40 -7.37 -6.72 -6.19
CA THR A 40 -7.73 -6.67 -7.61
C THR A 40 -6.95 -5.57 -8.34
N ILE A 41 -6.83 -4.41 -7.74
CA ILE A 41 -6.05 -3.28 -8.29
C ILE A 41 -4.57 -3.64 -8.36
N ASN A 42 -3.99 -4.20 -7.28
CA ASN A 42 -2.58 -4.59 -7.23
C ASN A 42 -2.22 -5.64 -8.29
N GLU A 43 -3.04 -6.69 -8.39
CA GLU A 43 -2.82 -7.73 -9.40
C GLU A 43 -3.02 -7.20 -10.82
N ALA A 44 -3.95 -6.29 -11.03
CA ALA A 44 -4.12 -5.62 -12.31
C ALA A 44 -2.86 -4.83 -12.67
N ILE A 45 -2.32 -4.02 -11.74
CA ILE A 45 -1.04 -3.33 -11.93
C ILE A 45 0.04 -4.33 -12.32
N ALA A 46 0.15 -5.40 -11.56
CA ALA A 46 1.19 -6.40 -11.75
C ALA A 46 1.08 -7.15 -13.10
N LEU A 47 -0.14 -7.53 -13.50
CA LEU A 47 -0.36 -8.29 -14.72
C LEU A 47 -0.18 -7.48 -16.00
N ALA A 48 -0.46 -6.20 -15.95
CA ALA A 48 -0.44 -5.40 -17.15
C ALA A 48 0.90 -4.70 -17.40
N HIS A 49 1.81 -4.66 -16.44
CA HIS A 49 3.18 -4.19 -16.70
C HIS A 49 3.93 -5.18 -17.62
N PRO A 50 4.79 -4.67 -18.52
CA PRO A 50 5.51 -5.52 -19.47
C PRO A 50 6.49 -6.46 -18.78
N ARG A 51 7.22 -5.94 -17.80
CA ARG A 51 8.21 -6.70 -17.02
C ARG A 51 8.11 -6.36 -15.54
N SER A 52 8.15 -7.39 -14.71
CA SER A 52 8.09 -7.27 -13.25
C SER A 52 9.27 -7.96 -12.57
N PHE A 53 9.70 -7.38 -11.44
CA PHE A 53 10.72 -7.95 -10.57
C PHE A 53 10.26 -7.86 -9.10
N PRO A 54 10.32 -8.94 -8.28
CA PRO A 54 10.55 -10.32 -8.72
C PRO A 54 9.53 -10.81 -9.75
N ARG A 55 9.84 -11.88 -10.47
CA ARG A 55 8.92 -12.44 -11.46
C ARG A 55 7.64 -12.91 -10.77
N LEU A 56 6.50 -12.44 -11.25
CA LEU A 56 5.20 -12.78 -10.69
C LEU A 56 4.91 -14.28 -10.73
N ALA A 57 4.35 -14.79 -9.64
CA ALA A 57 3.78 -16.12 -9.62
C ALA A 57 2.61 -16.21 -10.61
N PRO A 58 2.41 -17.38 -11.28
CA PRO A 58 1.26 -17.57 -12.14
C PRO A 58 -0.05 -17.45 -11.35
N ILE A 59 -0.97 -16.65 -11.84
CA ILE A 59 -2.31 -16.49 -11.24
C ILE A 59 -3.20 -17.63 -11.71
N ASP A 60 -3.95 -18.23 -10.79
CA ASP A 60 -4.91 -19.29 -11.09
C ASP A 60 -6.07 -18.75 -11.93
N ALA A 61 -6.54 -19.55 -12.89
CA ALA A 61 -7.66 -19.18 -13.77
C ALA A 61 -8.99 -19.02 -13.02
N THR A 62 -9.12 -19.53 -11.79
CA THR A 62 -10.30 -19.32 -10.93
C THR A 62 -10.48 -17.85 -10.57
N ALA A 63 -9.41 -17.06 -10.57
CA ALA A 63 -9.48 -15.60 -10.36
C ALA A 63 -10.31 -14.87 -11.44
N LEU A 64 -10.50 -15.47 -12.61
CA LEU A 64 -11.38 -14.93 -13.69
C LEU A 64 -12.85 -15.35 -13.54
N GLY A 65 -13.19 -16.16 -12.52
CA GLY A 65 -14.54 -16.72 -12.37
C GLY A 65 -14.85 -17.84 -13.37
N PRO A 66 -16.06 -18.42 -13.31
CA PRO A 66 -16.43 -19.62 -14.09
C PRO A 66 -16.66 -19.34 -15.58
N THR A 67 -17.03 -18.12 -15.96
CA THR A 67 -17.29 -17.74 -17.36
C THR A 67 -16.07 -17.09 -17.98
N PRO A 68 -15.70 -17.46 -19.25
CA PRO A 68 -14.63 -16.81 -19.96
C PRO A 68 -15.05 -15.39 -20.38
N ARG A 69 -14.94 -14.43 -19.47
CA ARG A 69 -15.06 -13.02 -19.80
C ARG A 69 -13.72 -12.52 -20.31
N MET A 70 -13.74 -11.65 -21.29
CA MET A 70 -12.56 -10.87 -21.64
C MET A 70 -12.25 -9.94 -20.46
N VAL A 71 -11.04 -10.00 -19.98
CA VAL A 71 -10.54 -9.11 -18.93
C VAL A 71 -9.64 -8.08 -19.58
N HIS A 72 -9.90 -6.82 -19.33
CA HIS A 72 -9.08 -5.72 -19.80
C HIS A 72 -8.51 -4.94 -18.62
N VAL A 73 -7.24 -4.57 -18.74
CA VAL A 73 -6.60 -3.62 -17.82
C VAL A 73 -6.06 -2.47 -18.64
N THR A 74 -6.60 -1.29 -18.41
CA THR A 74 -6.18 -0.06 -19.10
C THR A 74 -5.28 0.77 -18.17
N TYR A 75 -4.20 1.29 -18.72
CA TYR A 75 -3.22 2.12 -18.05
C TYR A 75 -3.13 3.47 -18.71
N GLU A 76 -3.01 4.49 -17.87
CA GLU A 76 -2.77 5.86 -18.31
C GLU A 76 -1.67 6.49 -17.46
N PHE A 77 -0.57 6.84 -18.10
CA PHE A 77 0.50 7.62 -17.50
C PHE A 77 0.31 9.10 -17.78
N GLU A 78 0.73 9.93 -16.85
CA GLU A 78 0.72 11.39 -16.99
C GLU A 78 2.13 11.95 -16.80
N ALA A 79 2.46 13.00 -17.57
CA ALA A 79 3.70 13.74 -17.43
C ALA A 79 3.68 14.60 -16.16
N ASP A 80 4.78 14.63 -15.42
CA ASP A 80 4.93 15.53 -14.27
C ASP A 80 5.25 16.95 -14.75
N THR A 81 4.75 17.94 -14.03
CA THR A 81 4.90 19.34 -14.45
C THR A 81 6.25 19.94 -14.07
N LEU A 82 6.82 19.52 -12.94
CA LEU A 82 8.01 20.13 -12.32
C LEU A 82 9.27 19.27 -12.39
N TYR A 83 9.14 17.97 -12.23
CA TYR A 83 10.27 17.04 -12.15
C TYR A 83 9.97 15.77 -12.93
N GLU A 84 10.51 15.71 -14.15
CA GLU A 84 10.42 14.51 -14.97
C GLU A 84 11.63 13.60 -14.76
N GLY A 85 11.38 12.27 -14.69
CA GLY A 85 12.43 11.27 -14.80
C GLY A 85 13.02 11.21 -16.21
N ALA A 86 14.11 10.47 -16.38
CA ALA A 86 14.83 10.39 -17.64
C ALA A 86 13.94 9.99 -18.84
N LEU A 87 13.09 8.97 -18.66
CA LEU A 87 12.14 8.55 -19.70
C LEU A 87 11.10 9.64 -20.00
N GLY A 88 10.46 10.24 -18.98
CA GLY A 88 9.48 11.30 -19.19
C GLY A 88 10.09 12.55 -19.87
N ALA A 89 11.31 12.93 -19.50
CA ALA A 89 12.05 14.02 -20.14
C ALA A 89 12.40 13.70 -21.60
N TYR A 90 12.75 12.46 -21.91
CA TYR A 90 12.98 11.99 -23.27
C TYR A 90 11.71 12.11 -24.14
N LEU A 91 10.57 11.59 -23.63
CA LEU A 91 9.27 11.67 -24.32
C LEU A 91 8.88 13.13 -24.62
N LYS A 92 9.01 13.99 -23.61
CA LYS A 92 8.68 15.42 -23.74
C LYS A 92 9.53 16.11 -24.79
N ARG A 93 10.84 15.82 -24.86
CA ARG A 93 11.76 16.37 -25.90
C ARG A 93 11.38 15.91 -27.30
N ARG A 94 10.88 14.69 -27.44
CA ARG A 94 10.43 14.13 -28.72
C ARG A 94 9.00 14.55 -29.11
N GLY A 95 8.31 15.29 -28.24
CA GLY A 95 6.90 15.65 -28.47
C GLY A 95 5.93 14.46 -28.41
N LEU A 96 6.35 13.37 -27.74
CA LEU A 96 5.55 12.17 -27.56
C LEU A 96 4.64 12.32 -26.33
N SER A 97 3.45 11.73 -26.39
CA SER A 97 2.53 11.65 -25.25
C SER A 97 3.01 10.64 -24.21
N ALA A 98 2.55 10.81 -22.97
CA ALA A 98 2.78 9.81 -21.93
C ALA A 98 2.17 8.45 -22.34
N PRO A 99 2.82 7.32 -21.98
CA PRO A 99 2.36 6.00 -22.41
C PRO A 99 0.94 5.66 -21.93
N GLN A 100 0.16 5.09 -22.82
CA GLN A 100 -1.16 4.55 -22.52
C GLN A 100 -1.31 3.21 -23.26
N TRP A 101 -1.86 2.21 -22.59
CA TRP A 101 -2.17 0.93 -23.22
C TRP A 101 -3.30 0.19 -22.54
N CYS A 102 -3.92 -0.73 -23.27
CA CYS A 102 -4.85 -1.70 -22.75
C CYS A 102 -4.26 -3.10 -22.92
N ARG A 103 -4.26 -3.91 -21.88
CA ARG A 103 -3.75 -5.26 -21.94
C ARG A 103 -4.85 -6.28 -21.64
N PRO A 104 -5.16 -7.18 -22.57
CA PRO A 104 -6.09 -8.26 -22.33
C PRO A 104 -5.42 -9.34 -21.46
N LEU A 105 -6.22 -9.98 -20.59
CA LEU A 105 -5.81 -11.15 -19.85
C LEU A 105 -6.52 -12.38 -20.43
N GLU A 106 -5.75 -13.42 -20.70
CA GLU A 106 -6.21 -14.65 -21.32
C GLU A 106 -6.08 -15.85 -20.38
N ARG A 107 -7.07 -16.72 -20.41
CA ARG A 107 -6.99 -18.01 -19.71
C ARG A 107 -6.26 -19.02 -20.60
N SER A 108 -5.16 -19.56 -20.12
CA SER A 108 -4.39 -20.58 -20.82
C SER A 108 -3.90 -21.65 -19.85
N LEU A 109 -4.20 -22.92 -20.14
CA LEU A 109 -3.74 -24.08 -19.36
C LEU A 109 -3.98 -23.95 -17.82
N GLY A 110 -5.18 -23.49 -17.45
CA GLY A 110 -5.54 -23.29 -16.03
C GLY A 110 -4.87 -22.11 -15.34
N ARG A 111 -4.19 -21.22 -16.10
CA ARG A 111 -3.51 -20.02 -15.59
C ARG A 111 -3.98 -18.77 -16.32
N VAL A 112 -3.86 -17.63 -15.66
CA VAL A 112 -4.08 -16.32 -16.26
C VAL A 112 -2.76 -15.83 -16.85
N ARG A 113 -2.77 -15.39 -18.10
CA ARG A 113 -1.64 -14.75 -18.77
C ARG A 113 -2.07 -13.41 -19.34
N ALA A 114 -1.19 -12.45 -19.24
CA ALA A 114 -1.36 -11.21 -19.94
C ALA A 114 -1.04 -11.41 -21.44
N GLY A 115 -1.97 -11.02 -22.28
CA GLY A 115 -1.81 -11.00 -23.74
C GLY A 115 -0.92 -9.84 -24.20
N GLN A 116 -0.82 -9.65 -25.50
CA GLN A 116 -0.09 -8.51 -26.05
C GLN A 116 -0.87 -7.22 -25.76
N PRO A 117 -0.17 -6.13 -25.44
CA PRO A 117 -0.81 -4.84 -25.23
C PRO A 117 -1.45 -4.33 -26.52
N LEU A 118 -2.66 -3.77 -26.40
CA LEU A 118 -3.34 -3.09 -27.48
C LEU A 118 -2.98 -1.61 -27.45
N LYS A 119 -2.62 -1.03 -28.59
CA LYS A 119 -2.24 0.39 -28.71
C LYS A 119 -1.09 0.81 -27.78
N SER A 120 -0.06 -0.04 -27.66
CA SER A 120 1.18 0.32 -26.94
C SER A 120 2.05 1.25 -27.78
N SER A 121 2.79 2.10 -27.11
CA SER A 121 3.89 2.87 -27.69
C SER A 121 5.20 2.06 -27.63
N ASP A 122 6.23 2.50 -28.38
CA ASP A 122 7.55 1.84 -28.35
C ASP A 122 8.21 1.90 -26.96
N GLU A 123 7.82 2.88 -26.15
CA GLU A 123 8.30 3.07 -24.78
C GLU A 123 7.69 2.10 -23.76
N TYR A 124 6.72 1.28 -24.18
CA TYR A 124 6.10 0.27 -23.33
C TYR A 124 7.15 -0.62 -22.64
N ASP A 125 8.17 -1.05 -23.38
CA ASP A 125 9.24 -1.88 -22.85
C ASP A 125 10.20 -1.16 -21.88
N SER A 126 10.11 0.16 -21.78
CA SER A 126 10.89 0.97 -20.81
C SER A 126 10.21 1.13 -19.45
N ILE A 127 8.97 0.69 -19.32
CA ILE A 127 8.23 0.71 -18.04
C ILE A 127 8.55 -0.58 -17.26
N ARG A 128 8.96 -0.42 -16.00
CA ARG A 128 9.34 -1.53 -15.10
C ARG A 128 8.48 -1.54 -13.86
N LEU A 129 8.08 -2.72 -13.42
CA LEU A 129 7.39 -2.93 -12.16
C LEU A 129 8.31 -3.63 -11.15
N VAL A 130 8.48 -3.02 -10.00
CA VAL A 130 9.07 -3.67 -8.82
C VAL A 130 7.93 -4.00 -7.86
N HIS A 131 7.67 -5.27 -7.64
CA HIS A 131 6.51 -5.73 -6.88
C HIS A 131 6.91 -6.45 -5.60
N LEU A 132 6.47 -5.92 -4.48
CA LEU A 132 6.63 -6.49 -3.14
C LEU A 132 5.23 -6.94 -2.65
N PRO A 133 4.81 -8.20 -2.87
CA PRO A 133 3.48 -8.67 -2.54
C PRO A 133 3.25 -8.79 -1.03
N ALA A 134 1.99 -8.78 -0.59
CA ALA A 134 1.60 -8.90 0.83
C ALA A 134 2.08 -10.22 1.45
N LEU A 135 1.86 -11.33 0.75
CA LEU A 135 2.29 -12.67 1.17
C LEU A 135 3.71 -12.96 0.66
N ARG A 136 4.68 -12.16 1.12
CA ARG A 136 6.10 -12.41 0.84
C ARG A 136 6.75 -13.15 1.98
N ASN A 137 7.71 -14.00 1.65
CA ASN A 137 8.65 -14.56 2.61
C ASN A 137 10.01 -13.88 2.40
N PRO A 138 10.25 -12.74 3.07
CA PRO A 138 11.48 -11.96 2.85
C PRO A 138 12.75 -12.75 3.16
N VAL A 139 12.67 -13.74 4.06
CA VAL A 139 13.79 -14.65 4.34
C VAL A 139 14.10 -15.50 3.11
N ASP A 140 13.08 -16.12 2.52
CA ASP A 140 13.26 -16.93 1.32
C ASP A 140 13.67 -16.09 0.11
N ASP A 141 13.04 -14.92 -0.07
CA ASP A 141 13.30 -14.05 -1.22
C ASP A 141 14.73 -13.49 -1.22
N LEU A 142 15.28 -13.19 -0.02
CA LEU A 142 16.67 -12.73 0.13
C LEU A 142 17.70 -13.88 0.22
N SER A 143 17.28 -15.09 0.63
CA SER A 143 18.17 -16.23 0.82
C SER A 143 18.09 -17.27 -0.30
N ARG A 144 17.13 -17.19 -1.21
CA ARG A 144 17.02 -18.11 -2.33
C ARG A 144 18.25 -18.00 -3.22
N ARG A 145 18.83 -19.15 -3.57
CA ARG A 145 19.97 -19.26 -4.48
C ARG A 145 19.71 -18.67 -5.88
N ASP A 146 18.45 -18.46 -6.24
CA ASP A 146 18.03 -17.85 -7.49
C ASP A 146 17.60 -16.36 -7.32
N ALA A 147 17.92 -15.76 -6.18
CA ALA A 147 17.55 -14.37 -5.90
C ALA A 147 18.35 -13.42 -6.80
N ARG A 148 17.72 -12.98 -7.88
CA ARG A 148 18.30 -11.96 -8.79
C ARG A 148 18.49 -10.59 -8.10
N ILE A 149 17.92 -10.41 -6.92
CA ILE A 149 17.98 -9.16 -6.14
C ILE A 149 19.43 -8.72 -5.88
N LEU A 150 20.29 -9.64 -5.43
CA LEU A 150 21.70 -9.33 -5.20
C LEU A 150 22.46 -9.04 -6.50
N LEU A 151 22.08 -9.72 -7.58
CA LEU A 151 22.67 -9.48 -8.89
C LEU A 151 22.33 -8.09 -9.42
N GLU A 152 21.05 -7.70 -9.37
CA GLU A 152 20.63 -6.35 -9.78
C GLU A 152 21.26 -5.27 -8.89
N LEU A 153 21.43 -5.54 -7.60
CA LEU A 153 22.15 -4.64 -6.70
C LEU A 153 23.62 -4.46 -7.12
N LEU A 154 24.31 -5.56 -7.44
CA LEU A 154 25.69 -5.52 -7.92
C LEU A 154 25.81 -4.81 -9.28
N ARG A 155 24.85 -5.01 -10.18
CA ARG A 155 24.78 -4.29 -11.46
C ARG A 155 24.50 -2.81 -11.28
N ALA A 156 23.62 -2.46 -10.35
CA ALA A 156 23.34 -1.05 -10.04
C ALA A 156 24.58 -0.34 -9.48
N ASP A 157 25.37 -1.03 -8.65
CA ASP A 157 26.62 -0.49 -8.12
C ASP A 157 27.72 -0.38 -9.19
N GLU A 158 27.85 -1.36 -10.08
CA GLU A 158 28.76 -1.32 -11.23
C GLU A 158 28.50 -0.13 -12.15
N ARG A 159 27.23 0.20 -12.39
CA ARG A 159 26.86 1.41 -13.17
C ARG A 159 27.29 2.71 -12.51
N LYS A 160 27.29 2.76 -11.15
CA LYS A 160 27.76 3.93 -10.39
C LYS A 160 29.28 4.05 -10.34
N HIS A 161 29.97 2.92 -10.33
CA HIS A 161 31.42 2.82 -10.11
C HIS A 161 32.12 1.97 -11.18
N PRO A 162 32.12 2.39 -12.46
CA PRO A 162 32.69 1.59 -13.55
C PRO A 162 34.20 1.34 -13.40
N GLU A 163 34.90 2.14 -12.61
CA GLU A 163 36.34 2.03 -12.32
C GLU A 163 36.71 0.84 -11.42
N THR A 164 35.77 0.24 -10.69
CA THR A 164 36.04 -0.84 -9.72
C THR A 164 36.28 -2.21 -10.36
N GLY A 165 36.22 -2.31 -11.70
CA GLY A 165 36.37 -3.55 -12.45
C GLY A 165 35.13 -4.48 -12.41
N GLY A 166 34.12 -4.11 -11.64
CA GLY A 166 32.78 -4.65 -11.63
C GLY A 166 32.64 -6.17 -11.49
N LEU A 167 31.53 -6.68 -11.98
CA LEU A 167 31.17 -8.12 -11.97
C LEU A 167 32.18 -8.99 -12.74
N ARG A 168 32.86 -8.45 -13.77
CA ARG A 168 33.89 -9.17 -14.51
C ARG A 168 35.08 -9.53 -13.63
N SER A 169 35.57 -8.59 -12.82
CA SER A 169 36.65 -8.85 -11.88
C SER A 169 36.26 -9.89 -10.84
N LEU A 170 35.02 -9.81 -10.33
CA LEU A 170 34.46 -10.78 -9.38
C LEU A 170 34.35 -12.19 -10.00
N ARG A 171 33.91 -12.30 -11.27
CA ARG A 171 33.86 -13.58 -12.01
C ARG A 171 35.25 -14.15 -12.17
N ALA A 172 36.20 -13.36 -12.66
CA ALA A 172 37.59 -13.82 -12.87
C ALA A 172 38.25 -14.32 -11.56
N GLN A 173 37.98 -13.63 -10.43
CA GLN A 173 38.46 -14.08 -9.13
C GLN A 173 37.79 -15.39 -8.70
N ALA A 174 36.47 -15.51 -8.87
CA ALA A 174 35.72 -16.73 -8.53
C ALA A 174 36.16 -17.93 -9.39
N GLU A 175 36.37 -17.73 -10.70
CA GLU A 175 36.93 -18.75 -11.61
C GLU A 175 38.33 -19.17 -11.18
N GLY A 176 39.21 -18.24 -10.84
CA GLY A 176 40.54 -18.55 -10.32
C GLY A 176 40.50 -19.37 -9.04
N MET A 177 39.60 -19.06 -8.13
CA MET A 177 39.40 -19.84 -6.89
C MET A 177 38.84 -21.23 -7.19
N LEU A 178 37.87 -21.37 -8.06
CA LEU A 178 37.31 -22.67 -8.46
C LEU A 178 38.34 -23.54 -9.17
N ASN A 179 39.10 -22.95 -10.09
CA ASN A 179 40.18 -23.66 -10.80
C ASN A 179 41.27 -24.14 -9.83
N SER A 180 41.55 -23.39 -8.76
CA SER A 180 42.48 -23.85 -7.74
C SER A 180 41.99 -25.09 -6.98
N LEU A 181 40.67 -25.26 -6.84
CA LEU A 181 40.06 -26.42 -6.19
C LEU A 181 40.21 -27.71 -7.04
N THR A 182 40.21 -27.61 -8.38
CA THR A 182 40.41 -28.76 -9.25
C THR A 182 41.81 -29.34 -9.13
N SER A 183 42.79 -28.53 -8.73
CA SER A 183 44.18 -28.94 -8.48
C SER A 183 44.38 -29.57 -7.09
N HIS A 184 43.32 -29.70 -6.29
CA HIS A 184 43.43 -30.28 -4.96
C HIS A 184 43.71 -31.78 -5.02
N PRO A 185 44.67 -32.34 -4.21
CA PRO A 185 45.04 -33.76 -4.27
C PRO A 185 43.89 -34.74 -4.16
N LEU A 186 42.83 -34.39 -3.43
CA LEU A 186 41.63 -35.20 -3.28
C LEU A 186 40.87 -35.36 -4.62
N VAL A 187 40.85 -34.30 -5.46
CA VAL A 187 40.25 -34.35 -6.79
C VAL A 187 41.05 -35.27 -7.72
N GLY A 188 42.37 -35.10 -7.73
CA GLY A 188 43.28 -35.99 -8.48
C GLY A 188 43.13 -37.46 -8.10
N ASN A 189 43.03 -37.77 -6.81
CA ASN A 189 42.78 -39.13 -6.36
C ASN A 189 41.44 -39.74 -6.86
N VAL A 190 40.40 -38.86 -7.00
CA VAL A 190 39.10 -39.29 -7.55
C VAL A 190 39.21 -39.51 -9.05
N GLU A 191 39.91 -38.65 -9.77
CA GLU A 191 40.18 -38.78 -11.21
C GLU A 191 40.95 -40.08 -11.52
N ASP A 192 42.03 -40.36 -10.77
CA ASP A 192 42.82 -41.58 -10.90
C ASP A 192 41.96 -42.82 -10.66
N ARG A 193 41.08 -42.78 -9.64
CA ARG A 193 40.19 -43.90 -9.34
C ARG A 193 39.14 -44.12 -10.43
N ILE A 194 38.63 -43.04 -11.05
CA ILE A 194 37.69 -43.12 -12.18
C ILE A 194 38.44 -43.70 -13.40
N ALA A 195 39.64 -43.19 -13.69
CA ALA A 195 40.47 -43.65 -14.80
C ALA A 195 40.77 -45.14 -14.68
N GLU A 196 41.15 -45.67 -13.51
CA GLU A 196 41.39 -47.09 -13.28
C GLU A 196 40.14 -47.94 -13.51
N ASN A 197 38.97 -47.50 -13.01
CA ASN A 197 37.71 -48.20 -13.27
C ASN A 197 37.32 -48.16 -14.75
N LEU A 198 37.53 -47.08 -15.46
CA LEU A 198 37.30 -46.98 -16.90
C LEU A 198 38.21 -47.94 -17.67
N ARG A 199 39.48 -48.05 -17.29
CA ARG A 199 40.45 -48.99 -17.90
C ARG A 199 40.01 -50.46 -17.73
N ILE A 200 39.52 -50.82 -16.55
CA ILE A 200 38.99 -52.15 -16.27
C ILE A 200 37.74 -52.44 -17.10
N ILE A 201 36.78 -51.53 -17.16
CA ILE A 201 35.51 -51.70 -17.87
C ILE A 201 35.71 -51.74 -19.40
N SER A 202 36.60 -50.87 -19.93
CA SER A 202 36.90 -50.81 -21.37
C SER A 202 37.79 -51.96 -21.87
N GLY A 203 38.22 -52.80 -20.98
CA GLY A 203 39.13 -53.91 -21.33
C GLY A 203 40.47 -53.46 -21.91
N GLY A 204 40.87 -52.26 -21.72
CA GLY A 204 42.12 -51.66 -22.22
C GLY A 204 42.14 -51.35 -23.72
N VAL A 205 40.99 -51.42 -24.41
CA VAL A 205 40.92 -51.23 -25.88
C VAL A 205 41.12 -49.74 -26.27
N GLN A 206 40.69 -48.83 -25.41
CA GLN A 206 40.93 -47.38 -25.55
C GLN A 206 41.17 -46.78 -24.17
N GLU A 207 42.20 -45.93 -24.06
CA GLU A 207 42.45 -45.16 -22.84
C GLU A 207 41.58 -43.94 -22.82
N HIS A 208 40.68 -43.86 -21.84
CA HIS A 208 39.88 -42.67 -21.58
C HIS A 208 40.27 -42.10 -20.22
N HIS A 209 40.50 -40.78 -20.18
CA HIS A 209 40.79 -40.03 -18.96
C HIS A 209 39.58 -39.16 -18.61
N ALA A 210 39.13 -39.24 -17.39
CA ALA A 210 38.06 -38.41 -16.86
C ALA A 210 38.66 -37.34 -15.96
N PHE A 211 38.31 -36.10 -16.21
CA PHE A 211 38.74 -34.96 -15.41
C PHE A 211 37.54 -34.28 -14.77
N VAL A 212 37.72 -33.84 -13.55
CA VAL A 212 36.73 -33.01 -12.82
C VAL A 212 36.99 -31.55 -13.14
N GLY A 213 36.15 -30.95 -13.98
CA GLY A 213 36.24 -29.55 -14.34
C GLY A 213 35.35 -28.67 -13.45
N THR A 214 35.54 -27.36 -13.53
CA THR A 214 34.66 -26.35 -12.92
C THR A 214 33.54 -25.96 -13.89
N GLN A 215 32.41 -25.59 -13.34
CA GLN A 215 31.37 -24.88 -14.11
C GLN A 215 31.83 -23.46 -14.43
N THR A 216 31.39 -22.92 -15.55
CA THR A 216 31.57 -21.49 -15.87
C THR A 216 30.89 -20.65 -14.83
N VAL A 217 31.57 -19.60 -14.34
CA VAL A 217 31.05 -18.67 -13.37
C VAL A 217 30.30 -17.57 -14.14
N ASP A 218 28.99 -17.71 -14.21
CA ASP A 218 28.10 -16.65 -14.70
C ASP A 218 27.58 -15.79 -13.52
N ASP A 219 26.87 -14.72 -13.83
CA ASP A 219 26.26 -13.82 -12.83
C ASP A 219 25.26 -14.56 -11.93
N THR A 220 24.54 -15.53 -12.48
CA THR A 220 23.58 -16.36 -11.76
C THR A 220 24.30 -17.24 -10.74
N TYR A 221 25.47 -17.75 -11.09
CA TYR A 221 26.31 -18.52 -10.16
C TYR A 221 26.80 -17.63 -9.00
N LEU A 222 27.28 -16.41 -9.29
CA LEU A 222 27.68 -15.46 -8.26
C LEU A 222 26.53 -15.13 -7.31
N ALA A 223 25.35 -14.90 -7.83
CA ALA A 223 24.15 -14.64 -7.01
C ALA A 223 23.80 -15.80 -6.08
N ARG A 224 24.10 -17.06 -6.48
CA ARG A 224 23.89 -18.26 -5.65
C ARG A 224 24.95 -18.46 -4.55
N VAL A 225 26.13 -17.91 -4.73
CA VAL A 225 27.23 -18.04 -3.77
C VAL A 225 27.14 -16.99 -2.66
N PHE A 226 26.60 -15.82 -2.96
CA PHE A 226 26.42 -14.76 -1.97
C PHE A 226 25.18 -14.99 -1.12
N GLU A 227 25.32 -14.75 0.19
CA GLU A 227 24.25 -14.80 1.17
C GLU A 227 24.15 -13.46 1.88
N MET A 228 22.94 -12.93 2.02
CA MET A 228 22.69 -11.71 2.79
C MET A 228 22.71 -12.05 4.30
N LEU A 229 23.50 -11.30 5.05
CA LEU A 229 23.64 -11.42 6.50
C LEU A 229 23.21 -10.10 7.16
N VAL A 230 22.72 -10.17 8.40
CA VAL A 230 22.33 -9.01 9.20
C VAL A 230 23.09 -8.99 10.51
N ALA A 231 23.59 -7.81 10.90
CA ALA A 231 24.21 -7.57 12.19
C ALA A 231 23.58 -6.36 12.88
N LEU A 232 23.54 -6.36 14.21
CA LEU A 232 23.10 -5.21 15.01
C LEU A 232 24.21 -4.14 15.16
N PHE A 233 25.46 -4.56 15.01
CA PHE A 233 26.64 -3.69 15.09
C PHE A 233 27.38 -3.73 13.76
N PRO A 234 28.14 -2.69 13.39
CA PRO A 234 28.91 -2.63 12.15
C PRO A 234 30.15 -3.54 12.19
N ASP A 235 29.95 -4.81 12.59
CA ASP A 235 30.98 -5.84 12.65
C ASP A 235 30.48 -7.10 11.91
N ARG A 236 31.17 -7.44 10.83
CA ARG A 236 30.86 -8.59 9.98
C ARG A 236 30.96 -9.93 10.73
N ALA A 237 31.79 -10.02 11.76
CA ALA A 237 31.93 -11.22 12.56
C ALA A 237 30.69 -11.53 13.42
N THR A 238 29.88 -10.50 13.73
CA THR A 238 28.62 -10.64 14.48
C THR A 238 27.41 -10.86 13.57
N ALA A 239 27.61 -10.82 12.25
CA ALA A 239 26.53 -10.97 11.27
C ALA A 239 25.93 -12.38 11.32
N ARG A 240 24.61 -12.45 11.26
CA ARG A 240 23.83 -13.69 11.33
C ARG A 240 22.97 -13.87 10.10
N ARG A 241 22.60 -15.11 9.82
CA ARG A 241 21.67 -15.44 8.77
C ARG A 241 20.28 -14.85 9.04
N LEU A 242 19.55 -14.50 7.99
CA LEU A 242 18.23 -13.85 8.08
C LEU A 242 17.21 -14.67 8.87
N GLN A 243 17.32 -16.01 8.84
CA GLN A 243 16.43 -16.94 9.54
C GLN A 243 16.40 -16.77 11.07
N VAL A 244 17.46 -16.21 11.64
CA VAL A 244 17.56 -15.98 13.10
C VAL A 244 17.29 -14.53 13.48
N SER A 245 16.90 -13.69 12.51
CA SER A 245 16.60 -12.27 12.71
C SER A 245 15.10 -12.03 12.89
N SER A 246 14.73 -10.90 13.50
CA SER A 246 13.32 -10.50 13.60
C SER A 246 12.71 -10.29 12.20
N LEU A 247 11.54 -10.88 11.95
CA LEU A 247 10.87 -10.83 10.66
C LEU A 247 10.57 -9.38 10.21
N GLY A 248 10.29 -8.47 11.14
CA GLY A 248 10.08 -7.06 10.82
C GLY A 248 11.33 -6.39 10.23
N TYR A 249 12.51 -6.63 10.82
CA TYR A 249 13.76 -6.11 10.27
C TYR A 249 14.13 -6.74 8.94
N VAL A 250 13.87 -8.05 8.77
CA VAL A 250 14.11 -8.73 7.49
C VAL A 250 13.17 -8.18 6.41
N ASN A 251 11.93 -7.84 6.77
CA ASN A 251 11.01 -7.18 5.86
C ASN A 251 11.50 -5.78 5.42
N LEU A 252 11.98 -4.97 6.36
CA LEU A 252 12.59 -3.67 6.02
C LEU A 252 13.85 -3.85 5.17
N LEU A 253 14.69 -4.82 5.48
CA LEU A 253 15.87 -5.14 4.68
C LEU A 253 15.48 -5.53 3.26
N HIS A 254 14.46 -6.35 3.09
CA HIS A 254 13.95 -6.75 1.77
C HIS A 254 13.52 -5.53 0.95
N ILE A 255 12.73 -4.62 1.55
CA ILE A 255 12.34 -3.37 0.90
C ILE A 255 13.58 -2.54 0.54
N ALA A 256 14.51 -2.35 1.49
CA ALA A 256 15.71 -1.53 1.29
C ALA A 256 16.61 -2.08 0.18
N VAL A 257 16.87 -3.39 0.17
CA VAL A 257 17.70 -4.05 -0.84
C VAL A 257 17.05 -3.99 -2.22
N THR A 258 15.74 -4.19 -2.29
CA THR A 258 14.98 -4.11 -3.55
C THR A 258 15.04 -2.70 -4.13
N LEU A 259 14.86 -1.67 -3.30
CA LEU A 259 14.96 -0.27 -3.74
C LEU A 259 16.38 0.11 -4.15
N ALA A 260 17.39 -0.33 -3.40
CA ALA A 260 18.80 -0.08 -3.72
C ALA A 260 19.23 -0.75 -5.05
N GLY A 261 18.55 -1.83 -5.45
CA GLY A 261 18.77 -2.49 -6.74
C GLY A 261 18.23 -1.73 -7.95
N ILE A 262 17.47 -0.62 -7.75
CA ILE A 262 17.00 0.24 -8.85
C ILE A 262 18.14 1.19 -9.24
N PRO A 263 18.73 1.09 -10.47
CA PRO A 263 19.83 1.94 -10.89
C PRO A 263 19.45 3.40 -10.86
N ASP A 264 20.42 4.27 -10.67
CA ASP A 264 20.23 5.71 -10.69
C ASP A 264 20.22 6.22 -12.15
N ALA A 265 19.04 6.54 -12.67
CA ALA A 265 18.90 7.08 -14.02
C ALA A 265 19.26 8.58 -14.12
N GLY A 266 19.45 9.26 -12.97
CA GLY A 266 19.62 10.71 -12.90
C GLY A 266 21.05 11.21 -13.17
N SER A 267 22.06 10.35 -13.22
CA SER A 267 23.46 10.74 -13.39
C SER A 267 23.99 10.62 -14.82
N THR A 268 23.27 9.99 -15.73
CA THR A 268 23.63 9.98 -17.14
C THR A 268 22.95 11.14 -17.85
N PRO A 269 23.69 12.08 -18.44
CA PRO A 269 23.11 13.01 -19.39
C PRO A 269 22.40 12.17 -20.45
N VAL A 270 21.11 12.43 -20.68
CA VAL A 270 20.40 11.77 -21.80
C VAL A 270 21.21 12.05 -23.05
N PRO A 271 21.79 11.04 -23.73
CA PRO A 271 22.58 11.26 -24.92
C PRO A 271 21.74 12.03 -25.94
N ASP A 272 22.25 13.11 -26.45
CA ASP A 272 21.57 13.87 -27.51
C ASP A 272 21.41 13.04 -28.80
N ASP A 273 22.17 11.96 -28.92
CA ASP A 273 22.24 11.04 -30.04
C ASP A 273 21.98 9.58 -29.60
N LEU A 274 20.72 9.25 -29.28
CA LEU A 274 20.32 7.86 -29.41
C LEU A 274 20.11 7.57 -30.90
N PRO A 275 20.76 6.53 -31.47
CA PRO A 275 20.60 6.21 -32.87
C PRO A 275 19.13 5.92 -33.16
N VAL A 276 18.59 6.71 -34.07
CA VAL A 276 17.36 6.35 -34.80
C VAL A 276 17.72 5.08 -35.57
N ASP A 277 17.06 3.96 -35.28
CA ASP A 277 17.17 2.75 -36.07
C ASP A 277 16.83 3.06 -37.53
N CYS A 278 17.83 3.46 -38.28
CA CYS A 278 17.80 3.43 -39.72
C CYS A 278 18.29 2.06 -40.16
N LYS A 279 17.34 1.15 -40.40
CA LYS A 279 17.61 0.02 -41.29
C LYS A 279 17.91 0.57 -42.68
N GLU A 280 19.17 0.62 -43.02
CA GLU A 280 19.61 0.45 -44.42
C GLU A 280 21.06 -0.02 -44.38
N ALA A 281 21.20 -1.29 -44.80
CA ALA A 281 22.49 -1.87 -45.09
C ALA A 281 23.01 -1.24 -46.36
N ASP A 282 24.20 -0.69 -46.31
CA ASP A 282 24.97 -0.42 -47.56
C ASP A 282 26.20 -1.30 -47.57
N GLU A 283 26.24 -2.15 -48.58
CA GLU A 283 27.36 -3.02 -48.93
C GLU A 283 28.43 -2.19 -49.66
N GLY A 284 29.65 -2.37 -49.24
CA GLY A 284 30.77 -2.14 -50.17
C GLY A 284 31.88 -1.17 -49.73
N ALA A 285 32.93 -1.73 -49.16
CA ALA A 285 34.29 -1.24 -49.46
C ALA A 285 35.34 -2.31 -49.13
N GLU A 286 35.87 -2.94 -50.14
CA GLU A 286 37.14 -3.68 -50.10
C GLU A 286 38.31 -2.74 -49.78
N SER A 287 39.20 -3.11 -48.87
CA SER A 287 40.57 -2.62 -48.86
C SER A 287 41.54 -3.66 -48.32
N ALA A 288 42.63 -3.77 -48.99
CA ALA A 288 43.69 -4.77 -48.98
C ALA A 288 44.50 -4.90 -47.67
N PRO A 289 45.24 -6.01 -47.46
CA PRO A 289 45.86 -6.36 -46.20
C PRO A 289 47.23 -5.73 -46.01
N VAL A 290 47.52 -5.28 -44.78
CA VAL A 290 48.85 -4.91 -44.31
C VAL A 290 49.23 -5.83 -43.15
N ALA A 291 50.40 -6.45 -43.28
CA ALA A 291 50.95 -7.43 -42.35
C ALA A 291 51.41 -6.77 -41.02
N GLY A 292 50.95 -7.34 -39.93
CA GLY A 292 51.24 -6.97 -38.55
C GLY A 292 50.18 -7.56 -37.60
N ASP A 293 49.63 -8.71 -37.97
CA ASP A 293 48.24 -9.05 -37.75
C ASP A 293 47.88 -9.85 -36.46
N ASP A 294 48.82 -10.41 -35.71
CA ASP A 294 48.42 -11.28 -34.61
C ASP A 294 48.02 -10.52 -33.31
N GLU A 295 48.70 -9.42 -33.01
CA GLU A 295 48.33 -8.62 -31.82
C GLU A 295 47.10 -7.71 -32.05
N LEU A 296 47.03 -7.14 -33.27
CA LEU A 296 45.88 -6.32 -33.67
C LEU A 296 44.60 -7.15 -33.84
N ALA A 297 44.71 -8.34 -34.40
CA ALA A 297 43.61 -9.29 -34.54
C ALA A 297 43.18 -9.85 -33.18
N LYS A 298 44.11 -10.07 -32.26
CA LYS A 298 43.80 -10.48 -30.88
C LYS A 298 43.11 -9.35 -30.11
N ALA A 299 43.61 -8.11 -30.22
CA ALA A 299 43.00 -6.93 -29.62
C ALA A 299 41.61 -6.61 -30.22
N ALA A 300 41.43 -6.84 -31.53
CA ALA A 300 40.12 -6.68 -32.18
C ALA A 300 39.13 -7.80 -31.76
N ARG A 301 39.58 -9.04 -31.63
CA ARG A 301 38.77 -10.15 -31.10
C ARG A 301 38.40 -9.93 -29.62
N GLU A 302 39.34 -9.45 -28.82
CA GLU A 302 39.07 -9.09 -27.43
C GLU A 302 38.08 -7.91 -27.32
N ARG A 303 38.18 -6.89 -28.24
CA ARG A 303 37.20 -5.80 -28.29
C ARG A 303 35.82 -6.28 -28.75
N LEU A 304 35.75 -7.13 -29.78
CA LEU A 304 34.49 -7.73 -30.24
C LEU A 304 33.86 -8.64 -29.18
N ALA A 305 34.67 -9.42 -28.48
CA ALA A 305 34.19 -10.24 -27.36
C ALA A 305 33.68 -9.35 -26.21
N ARG A 306 34.38 -8.26 -25.87
CA ARG A 306 33.94 -7.30 -24.86
C ARG A 306 32.66 -6.55 -25.25
N THR A 307 32.49 -6.19 -26.54
CA THR A 307 31.23 -5.58 -27.01
C THR A 307 30.08 -6.58 -27.08
N ALA A 308 30.32 -7.83 -27.48
CA ALA A 308 29.30 -8.87 -27.46
C ALA A 308 28.89 -9.26 -26.02
N GLU A 309 29.86 -9.39 -25.11
CA GLU A 309 29.59 -9.65 -23.68
C GLU A 309 28.89 -8.47 -23.00
N ALA A 310 29.19 -7.21 -23.40
CA ALA A 310 28.49 -6.04 -22.90
C ALA A 310 27.04 -6.00 -23.41
N ALA A 311 26.82 -6.32 -24.69
CA ALA A 311 25.48 -6.40 -25.28
C ALA A 311 24.66 -7.54 -24.65
N ASP A 312 25.28 -8.72 -24.38
CA ASP A 312 24.61 -9.82 -23.67
C ASP A 312 24.30 -9.46 -22.19
N ALA A 313 25.22 -8.73 -21.53
CA ALA A 313 25.00 -8.29 -20.15
C ALA A 313 23.89 -7.24 -20.05
N ASP A 314 23.78 -6.33 -21.00
CA ASP A 314 22.69 -5.35 -21.08
C ASP A 314 21.35 -6.00 -21.49
N ALA A 315 21.38 -7.00 -22.37
CA ALA A 315 20.20 -7.76 -22.75
C ALA A 315 19.62 -8.57 -21.58
N ASP A 316 20.43 -8.95 -20.60
CA ASP A 316 20.01 -9.71 -19.42
C ASP A 316 19.69 -8.83 -18.21
N SER A 317 19.94 -7.52 -18.27
CA SER A 317 19.60 -6.55 -17.23
C SER A 317 18.10 -6.30 -17.18
N PHE A 318 17.53 -6.23 -15.97
CA PHE A 318 16.12 -5.89 -15.78
C PHE A 318 15.81 -4.44 -16.16
N TYR A 319 16.76 -3.52 -15.95
CA TYR A 319 16.58 -2.10 -16.22
C TYR A 319 17.31 -1.70 -17.50
N PRO A 320 16.60 -1.20 -18.54
CA PRO A 320 17.23 -0.58 -19.70
C PRO A 320 17.89 0.75 -19.33
N GLU A 321 18.58 1.37 -20.27
CA GLU A 321 19.25 2.66 -20.07
C GLU A 321 18.24 3.78 -19.69
N LEU A 322 17.11 3.83 -20.42
CA LEU A 322 16.00 4.72 -20.11
C LEU A 322 14.82 3.90 -19.56
N PHE A 323 14.40 4.18 -18.35
CA PHE A 323 13.28 3.49 -17.74
C PHE A 323 12.46 4.39 -16.81
N HIS A 324 11.27 3.93 -16.50
CA HIS A 324 10.44 4.38 -15.39
C HIS A 324 10.11 3.18 -14.53
N ALA A 325 10.36 3.26 -13.22
CA ALA A 325 10.08 2.19 -12.27
C ALA A 325 8.84 2.50 -11.43
N THR A 326 7.81 1.67 -11.56
CA THR A 326 6.68 1.64 -10.62
C THR A 326 6.99 0.63 -9.52
N VAL A 327 7.10 1.09 -8.29
CA VAL A 327 7.32 0.24 -7.11
C VAL A 327 5.98 0.03 -6.42
N LEU A 328 5.47 -1.20 -6.45
CA LEU A 328 4.23 -1.61 -5.78
C LEU A 328 4.57 -2.37 -4.51
N ILE A 329 4.19 -1.83 -3.36
CA ILE A 329 4.43 -2.44 -2.04
C ILE A 329 3.08 -2.76 -1.40
N GLU A 330 2.81 -4.04 -1.21
CA GLU A 330 1.59 -4.48 -0.55
C GLU A 330 1.84 -4.74 0.94
N GLU A 331 0.96 -4.21 1.77
CA GLU A 331 0.92 -4.41 3.21
C GLU A 331 2.30 -4.34 3.88
N PRO A 332 3.05 -3.23 3.71
CA PRO A 332 4.40 -3.10 4.26
C PRO A 332 4.42 -3.15 5.79
N GLU A 333 3.29 -2.89 6.44
CA GLU A 333 3.11 -2.95 7.89
C GLU A 333 3.27 -4.34 8.48
N ALA A 334 3.20 -5.39 7.67
CA ALA A 334 3.31 -6.77 8.17
C ALA A 334 4.58 -6.96 9.01
N HIS A 335 4.39 -7.28 10.28
CA HIS A 335 5.45 -7.45 11.29
C HIS A 335 6.25 -6.18 11.65
N LEU A 336 5.81 -4.97 11.22
CA LEU A 336 6.47 -3.71 11.55
C LEU A 336 5.80 -3.02 12.74
N HIS A 337 6.61 -2.64 13.71
CA HIS A 337 6.16 -1.76 14.78
C HIS A 337 5.75 -0.39 14.20
N PRO A 338 4.70 0.29 14.73
CA PRO A 338 4.22 1.58 14.20
C PRO A 338 5.32 2.62 13.94
N GLN A 339 6.29 2.75 14.84
CA GLN A 339 7.42 3.69 14.66
C GLN A 339 8.23 3.42 13.38
N LEU A 340 8.39 2.14 13.00
CA LEU A 340 9.09 1.77 11.78
C LEU A 340 8.24 2.06 10.53
N GLN A 341 6.92 1.99 10.65
CA GLN A 341 6.00 2.37 9.58
C GLN A 341 6.13 3.86 9.23
N TYR A 342 6.18 4.75 10.24
CA TYR A 342 6.44 6.19 10.02
C TYR A 342 7.80 6.44 9.35
N GLY A 343 8.83 5.72 9.80
CA GLY A 343 10.17 5.79 9.20
C GLY A 343 10.18 5.37 7.74
N LEU A 344 9.45 4.31 7.41
CA LEU A 344 9.31 3.79 6.04
C LEU A 344 8.67 4.84 5.12
N ILE A 345 7.52 5.41 5.50
CA ILE A 345 6.83 6.45 4.71
C ILE A 345 7.75 7.63 4.43
N ARG A 346 8.42 8.14 5.47
CA ARG A 346 9.35 9.26 5.32
C ARG A 346 10.45 8.96 4.33
N ASN A 347 11.04 7.76 4.40
CA ASN A 347 12.11 7.33 3.50
C ASN A 347 11.61 7.20 2.06
N LEU A 348 10.45 6.57 1.83
CA LEU A 348 9.89 6.39 0.50
C LEU A 348 9.49 7.73 -0.16
N ARG A 349 8.96 8.68 0.61
CA ARG A 349 8.70 10.04 0.11
C ARG A 349 9.99 10.75 -0.29
N SER A 350 11.06 10.66 0.53
CA SER A 350 12.37 11.23 0.19
C SER A 350 12.89 10.63 -1.11
N LEU A 351 12.83 9.31 -1.24
CA LEU A 351 13.23 8.59 -2.44
C LEU A 351 12.49 9.11 -3.69
N VAL A 352 11.17 9.19 -3.65
CA VAL A 352 10.35 9.66 -4.79
C VAL A 352 10.64 11.12 -5.13
N LYS A 353 10.96 11.94 -4.13
CA LYS A 353 11.35 13.35 -4.34
C LYS A 353 12.71 13.47 -5.02
N GLU A 354 13.67 12.65 -4.61
CA GLU A 354 15.04 12.65 -5.14
C GLU A 354 15.13 11.93 -6.49
N ARG A 355 14.28 10.91 -6.71
CA ARG A 355 14.27 10.02 -7.88
C ARG A 355 12.99 10.18 -8.69
N PRO A 356 12.95 11.12 -9.66
CA PRO A 356 11.75 11.35 -10.50
C PRO A 356 11.47 10.21 -11.50
N ASP A 357 12.37 9.27 -11.67
CA ASP A 357 12.23 8.02 -12.43
C ASP A 357 11.49 6.92 -11.65
N ILE A 358 11.20 7.14 -10.37
CA ILE A 358 10.52 6.18 -9.50
C ILE A 358 9.15 6.70 -9.08
N GLN A 359 8.14 5.83 -9.17
CA GLN A 359 6.84 5.97 -8.54
C GLN A 359 6.66 4.88 -7.48
N VAL A 360 6.11 5.23 -6.32
CA VAL A 360 5.79 4.30 -5.24
C VAL A 360 4.28 4.26 -5.03
N ILE A 361 3.71 3.08 -5.17
CA ILE A 361 2.30 2.79 -4.87
C ILE A 361 2.29 1.79 -3.73
N MET A 362 1.62 2.12 -2.65
CA MET A 362 1.47 1.21 -1.51
C MET A 362 0.02 0.90 -1.24
N THR A 363 -0.26 -0.31 -0.78
CA THR A 363 -1.57 -0.69 -0.26
C THR A 363 -1.45 -1.11 1.19
N THR A 364 -2.40 -0.72 2.02
CA THR A 364 -2.34 -0.95 3.47
C THR A 364 -3.70 -1.12 4.12
N HIS A 365 -3.69 -1.77 5.28
CA HIS A 365 -4.76 -1.79 6.28
C HIS A 365 -4.37 -1.05 7.57
N SER A 366 -3.17 -0.44 7.61
CA SER A 366 -2.65 0.23 8.80
C SER A 366 -3.14 1.66 8.92
N ALA A 367 -3.79 1.97 10.05
CA ALA A 367 -4.15 3.33 10.41
C ALA A 367 -2.89 4.20 10.68
N ASP A 368 -1.80 3.59 11.15
CA ASP A 368 -0.52 4.29 11.37
C ASP A 368 0.11 4.76 10.05
N LEU A 369 0.08 3.91 8.99
CA LEU A 369 0.54 4.31 7.67
C LEU A 369 -0.34 5.40 7.08
N ALA A 370 -1.66 5.31 7.24
CA ALA A 370 -2.59 6.36 6.81
C ALA A 370 -2.30 7.69 7.52
N ALA A 371 -2.07 7.66 8.84
CA ALA A 371 -1.73 8.84 9.64
C ALA A 371 -0.37 9.46 9.27
N ALA A 372 0.56 8.64 8.73
CA ALA A 372 1.87 9.11 8.30
C ALA A 372 1.85 9.82 6.94
N CYS A 373 0.76 9.67 6.16
CA CYS A 373 0.63 10.23 4.82
C CYS A 373 -0.10 11.57 4.81
N ASP A 374 0.21 12.40 3.80
CA ASP A 374 -0.58 13.60 3.54
C ASP A 374 -1.93 13.21 2.93
N PRO A 375 -3.03 13.93 3.24
CA PRO A 375 -4.35 13.60 2.70
C PRO A 375 -4.39 13.52 1.18
N GLU A 376 -3.60 14.35 0.50
CA GLU A 376 -3.49 14.39 -0.96
C GLU A 376 -2.89 13.11 -1.57
N GLU A 377 -2.19 12.31 -0.76
CA GLU A 377 -1.54 11.06 -1.21
C GLU A 377 -2.46 9.84 -1.02
N LEU A 378 -3.63 10.03 -0.39
CA LEU A 378 -4.52 8.93 0.01
C LEU A 378 -5.57 8.63 -1.06
N VAL A 379 -5.71 7.34 -1.35
CA VAL A 379 -6.76 6.77 -2.20
C VAL A 379 -7.55 5.77 -1.37
N VAL A 380 -8.84 5.99 -1.18
CA VAL A 380 -9.70 5.08 -0.41
C VAL A 380 -10.46 4.15 -1.35
N VAL A 381 -10.30 2.86 -1.17
CA VAL A 381 -11.02 1.81 -1.90
C VAL A 381 -12.06 1.17 -0.99
N ARG A 382 -13.32 1.23 -1.39
CA ARG A 382 -14.46 0.72 -0.61
C ARG A 382 -15.49 0.05 -1.49
N LYS A 383 -16.50 -0.54 -0.87
CA LYS A 383 -17.72 -0.99 -1.52
C LYS A 383 -18.78 0.10 -1.45
N ASP A 384 -19.54 0.27 -2.53
CA ASP A 384 -20.75 1.07 -2.52
C ASP A 384 -21.96 0.27 -1.98
N THR A 385 -23.15 0.88 -2.00
CA THR A 385 -24.39 0.25 -1.55
C THR A 385 -24.78 -0.98 -2.37
N ASP A 386 -24.36 -1.03 -3.62
CA ASP A 386 -24.60 -2.14 -4.56
C ASP A 386 -23.49 -3.19 -4.53
N ASN A 387 -22.57 -3.08 -3.57
CA ASN A 387 -21.40 -3.96 -3.38
C ASN A 387 -20.38 -3.90 -4.55
N HIS A 388 -20.40 -2.82 -5.36
CA HIS A 388 -19.36 -2.56 -6.32
C HIS A 388 -18.13 -1.93 -5.65
N THR A 389 -16.96 -2.24 -6.19
CA THR A 389 -15.72 -1.60 -5.72
C THR A 389 -15.59 -0.22 -6.34
N ILE A 390 -15.47 0.79 -5.50
CA ILE A 390 -15.18 2.17 -5.90
C ILE A 390 -13.88 2.65 -5.26
N SER A 391 -13.21 3.55 -5.97
CA SER A 391 -12.00 4.22 -5.52
C SER A 391 -12.25 5.72 -5.42
N ARG A 392 -11.78 6.35 -4.36
CA ARG A 392 -11.92 7.79 -4.11
C ARG A 392 -10.56 8.38 -3.76
N LEU A 393 -10.12 9.30 -4.58
CA LEU A 393 -8.90 10.07 -4.34
C LEU A 393 -9.23 11.29 -3.47
N LEU A 394 -8.62 11.42 -2.29
CA LEU A 394 -8.92 12.55 -1.40
C LEU A 394 -8.61 13.91 -2.04
N ALA A 395 -7.59 13.96 -2.90
CA ALA A 395 -7.27 15.17 -3.65
C ALA A 395 -8.41 15.66 -4.57
N ASP A 396 -9.34 14.77 -4.96
CA ASP A 396 -10.46 15.09 -5.88
C ASP A 396 -11.76 15.45 -5.17
N LEU A 397 -11.74 15.62 -3.84
CA LEU A 397 -12.90 16.12 -3.11
C LEU A 397 -13.51 17.34 -3.82
N PRO A 398 -14.84 17.36 -4.11
CA PRO A 398 -15.50 18.42 -4.89
C PRO A 398 -15.71 19.70 -4.05
N LEU A 399 -14.62 20.22 -3.49
CA LEU A 399 -14.58 21.43 -2.68
C LEU A 399 -13.80 22.54 -3.38
N SER A 400 -14.10 23.78 -3.06
CA SER A 400 -13.30 24.92 -3.53
C SER A 400 -11.84 24.78 -3.07
N LYS A 401 -10.89 25.34 -3.83
CA LYS A 401 -9.45 25.24 -3.52
C LYS A 401 -9.12 25.71 -2.10
N SER A 402 -9.75 26.80 -1.63
CA SER A 402 -9.53 27.36 -0.29
C SER A 402 -10.04 26.42 0.81
N LEU A 403 -11.27 25.89 0.66
CA LEU A 403 -11.85 24.95 1.61
C LEU A 403 -11.06 23.63 1.64
N LYS A 404 -10.63 23.14 0.50
CA LYS A 404 -9.80 21.93 0.40
C LYS A 404 -8.47 22.12 1.13
N THR A 405 -7.79 23.26 0.92
CA THR A 405 -6.53 23.56 1.62
C THR A 405 -6.73 23.62 3.13
N GLN A 406 -7.79 24.28 3.59
CA GLN A 406 -8.12 24.36 5.02
C GLN A 406 -8.45 22.98 5.59
N LEU A 407 -9.26 22.18 4.88
CA LEU A 407 -9.62 20.83 5.28
C LEU A 407 -8.39 19.95 5.43
N PHE A 408 -7.49 19.97 4.46
CA PHE A 408 -6.27 19.16 4.51
C PHE A 408 -5.29 19.60 5.59
N GLN A 409 -5.20 20.90 5.88
CA GLN A 409 -4.45 21.39 7.04
C GLN A 409 -5.02 20.86 8.35
N GLN A 410 -6.36 20.90 8.52
CA GLN A 410 -7.03 20.34 9.70
C GLN A 410 -6.83 18.82 9.77
N THR A 411 -6.97 18.13 8.65
CA THR A 411 -6.77 16.67 8.57
C THR A 411 -5.35 16.27 9.00
N ARG A 412 -4.32 16.95 8.53
CA ARG A 412 -2.92 16.69 8.95
C ARG A 412 -2.70 16.88 10.45
N LEU A 413 -3.41 17.81 11.08
CA LEU A 413 -3.28 18.07 12.52
C LEU A 413 -4.05 17.06 13.38
N HIS A 414 -5.16 16.56 12.88
CA HIS A 414 -6.12 15.78 13.67
C HIS A 414 -6.17 14.29 13.31
N LEU A 415 -5.67 13.90 12.12
CA LEU A 415 -5.69 12.52 11.68
C LEU A 415 -4.49 11.76 12.28
N ASP A 416 -4.62 11.35 13.52
CA ASP A 416 -3.72 10.41 14.18
C ASP A 416 -4.12 8.94 13.86
N ALA A 417 -3.34 7.98 14.34
CA ALA A 417 -3.62 6.56 14.09
C ALA A 417 -5.02 6.12 14.56
N THR A 418 -5.51 6.68 15.68
CA THR A 418 -6.84 6.35 16.20
C THR A 418 -7.94 6.88 15.28
N ARG A 419 -7.80 8.14 14.82
CA ARG A 419 -8.79 8.77 13.94
C ARG A 419 -8.67 8.30 12.49
N SER A 420 -7.50 7.90 12.05
CA SER A 420 -7.29 7.30 10.72
C SER A 420 -8.03 5.98 10.54
N ALA A 421 -8.40 5.29 11.63
CA ALA A 421 -9.25 4.10 11.56
C ALA A 421 -10.62 4.39 10.92
N ALA A 422 -11.10 5.64 10.96
CA ALA A 422 -12.32 6.07 10.29
C ALA A 422 -12.26 5.90 8.76
N LEU A 423 -11.08 5.99 8.15
CA LEU A 423 -10.89 5.79 6.70
C LEU A 423 -11.13 4.34 6.25
N PHE A 424 -11.16 3.39 7.19
CA PHE A 424 -11.41 1.97 6.94
C PHE A 424 -12.83 1.53 7.35
N ALA A 425 -13.58 2.44 7.99
CA ALA A 425 -14.91 2.15 8.47
C ALA A 425 -15.94 2.17 7.33
N ASP A 426 -16.88 1.23 7.35
CA ASP A 426 -18.07 1.29 6.51
C ASP A 426 -19.14 2.22 7.14
N ARG A 427 -19.28 2.15 8.48
CA ARG A 427 -20.21 2.96 9.25
C ARG A 427 -19.50 3.58 10.43
N LEU A 428 -19.77 4.86 10.67
CA LEU A 428 -19.03 5.67 11.62
C LEU A 428 -19.96 6.45 12.53
N LEU A 429 -19.66 6.41 13.83
CA LEU A 429 -20.25 7.28 14.82
C LEU A 429 -19.23 8.33 15.25
N ILE A 430 -19.53 9.60 15.04
CA ILE A 430 -18.71 10.74 15.50
C ILE A 430 -19.30 11.29 16.79
N VAL A 431 -18.44 11.49 17.79
CA VAL A 431 -18.79 12.01 19.10
C VAL A 431 -17.81 13.08 19.56
N GLU A 432 -18.20 13.92 20.51
CA GLU A 432 -17.35 15.01 21.01
C GLU A 432 -16.15 14.48 21.80
N GLY A 433 -16.35 13.51 22.68
CA GLY A 433 -15.30 13.04 23.57
C GLY A 433 -15.25 11.53 23.80
N VAL A 434 -14.25 11.12 24.56
CA VAL A 434 -13.99 9.70 24.90
C VAL A 434 -15.07 9.15 25.83
N THR A 435 -15.66 9.98 26.69
CA THR A 435 -16.72 9.61 27.62
C THR A 435 -17.99 9.21 26.89
N GLU A 436 -18.38 10.01 25.89
CA GLU A 436 -19.49 9.70 25.00
C GLU A 436 -19.26 8.41 24.24
N ALA A 437 -18.06 8.22 23.68
CA ALA A 437 -17.70 7.02 22.94
C ALA A 437 -17.88 5.74 23.79
N SER A 438 -17.51 5.80 25.07
CA SER A 438 -17.63 4.68 26.00
C SER A 438 -19.09 4.38 26.36
N ILE A 439 -19.85 5.40 26.72
CA ILE A 439 -21.25 5.28 27.10
C ILE A 439 -22.11 4.80 25.92
N LEU A 440 -21.95 5.43 24.75
CA LEU A 440 -22.76 5.10 23.58
C LEU A 440 -22.56 3.68 23.10
N ARG A 441 -21.35 3.11 23.22
CA ARG A 441 -21.13 1.69 22.91
C ARG A 441 -21.95 0.77 23.80
N LEU A 442 -22.08 1.09 25.09
CA LEU A 442 -22.88 0.31 26.05
C LEU A 442 -24.38 0.49 25.80
N PHE A 443 -24.85 1.72 25.52
CA PHE A 443 -26.23 1.94 25.08
C PHE A 443 -26.53 1.21 23.77
N GLY A 444 -25.57 1.11 22.86
CA GLY A 444 -25.67 0.30 21.65
C GLY A 444 -25.87 -1.18 21.94
N ARG A 445 -25.17 -1.73 22.92
CA ARG A 445 -25.40 -3.11 23.37
C ARG A 445 -26.77 -3.29 24.01
N ALA A 446 -27.25 -2.33 24.82
CA ALA A 446 -28.60 -2.34 25.36
C ALA A 446 -29.66 -2.25 24.23
N TRP A 447 -29.47 -1.39 23.23
CA TRP A 447 -30.31 -1.30 22.04
C TRP A 447 -30.32 -2.60 21.22
N ALA A 448 -29.18 -3.27 21.07
CA ALA A 448 -29.07 -4.54 20.35
C ALA A 448 -29.81 -5.70 21.08
N GLY A 449 -29.87 -5.64 22.40
CA GLY A 449 -30.53 -6.65 23.23
C GLY A 449 -29.96 -8.05 22.99
N SER A 450 -30.82 -9.00 22.64
CA SER A 450 -30.45 -10.39 22.33
C SER A 450 -30.21 -10.67 20.83
N ASP A 451 -30.34 -9.66 19.98
CA ASP A 451 -30.09 -9.80 18.55
C ASP A 451 -28.60 -9.87 18.26
N THR A 452 -28.10 -11.07 17.93
CA THR A 452 -26.69 -11.32 17.68
C THR A 452 -26.12 -10.53 16.50
N ARG A 453 -26.94 -10.16 15.50
CA ARG A 453 -26.50 -9.33 14.36
C ARG A 453 -26.28 -7.89 14.78
N ARG A 454 -27.22 -7.35 15.57
CA ARG A 454 -27.09 -5.99 16.14
C ARG A 454 -25.92 -5.91 17.11
N VAL A 455 -25.73 -6.93 17.97
CA VAL A 455 -24.56 -7.00 18.87
C VAL A 455 -23.26 -6.97 18.04
N GLY A 456 -23.14 -7.84 17.03
CA GLY A 456 -21.97 -7.86 16.15
C GLY A 456 -21.74 -6.53 15.44
N PHE A 457 -22.81 -5.85 15.03
CA PHE A 457 -22.71 -4.50 14.45
C PHE A 457 -22.15 -3.50 15.47
N ILE A 458 -22.70 -3.42 16.68
CA ILE A 458 -22.24 -2.48 17.72
C ILE A 458 -20.77 -2.76 18.11
N ASP A 459 -20.38 -4.02 18.23
CA ASP A 459 -19.00 -4.38 18.56
C ASP A 459 -18.00 -3.99 17.46
N SER A 460 -18.43 -4.00 16.20
CA SER A 460 -17.61 -3.60 15.04
C SER A 460 -17.74 -2.12 14.66
N LEU A 461 -18.69 -1.38 15.24
CA LEU A 461 -18.94 0.02 14.91
C LEU A 461 -17.71 0.88 15.26
N ALA A 462 -17.19 1.62 14.28
CA ALA A 462 -16.17 2.60 14.52
C ALA A 462 -16.79 3.83 15.23
N ILE A 463 -16.25 4.20 16.38
CA ILE A 463 -16.65 5.40 17.12
C ILE A 463 -15.46 6.33 17.19
N LEU A 464 -15.62 7.56 16.66
CA LEU A 464 -14.58 8.56 16.52
C LEU A 464 -14.79 9.72 17.49
N PRO A 465 -14.07 9.79 18.62
CA PRO A 465 -14.05 10.96 19.47
C PRO A 465 -13.17 12.06 18.85
N VAL A 466 -13.76 13.22 18.56
CA VAL A 466 -13.01 14.33 17.94
C VAL A 466 -12.26 15.19 18.95
N GLY A 467 -12.58 15.11 20.25
CA GLY A 467 -11.90 15.82 21.34
C GLY A 467 -12.36 17.27 21.54
N HIS A 468 -13.34 17.72 20.78
CA HIS A 468 -13.98 19.02 20.85
C HIS A 468 -15.38 18.91 20.23
N LYS A 469 -16.15 20.00 20.20
CA LYS A 469 -17.47 20.00 19.53
C LYS A 469 -17.36 19.44 18.11
N VAL A 470 -18.33 18.64 17.72
CA VAL A 470 -18.37 18.07 16.36
C VAL A 470 -18.43 19.22 15.35
N GLY A 471 -17.36 19.35 14.59
CA GLY A 471 -17.20 20.39 13.57
C GLY A 471 -17.34 19.84 12.15
N GLN A 472 -17.17 20.71 11.17
CA GLN A 472 -17.36 20.37 9.75
C GLN A 472 -16.31 19.41 9.18
N TRP A 473 -15.06 19.46 9.69
CA TRP A 473 -13.93 18.82 9.00
C TRP A 473 -14.04 17.29 8.85
N PRO A 474 -14.50 16.52 9.86
CA PRO A 474 -14.59 15.07 9.68
C PRO A 474 -15.70 14.69 8.68
N LEU A 475 -16.83 15.42 8.72
CA LEU A 475 -17.94 15.19 7.80
C LEU A 475 -17.57 15.60 6.37
N ARG A 476 -16.94 16.77 6.19
CA ARG A 476 -16.43 17.18 4.87
C ARG A 476 -15.39 16.24 4.30
N LEU A 477 -14.53 15.65 5.14
CA LEU A 477 -13.56 14.67 4.69
C LEU A 477 -14.21 13.35 4.29
N LEU A 478 -15.16 12.86 5.10
CA LEU A 478 -15.62 11.48 5.04
C LEU A 478 -16.96 11.31 4.33
N ALA A 479 -17.79 12.34 4.28
CA ALA A 479 -19.16 12.28 3.79
C ALA A 479 -19.53 13.40 2.81
N THR A 480 -18.60 14.04 2.12
CA THR A 480 -18.97 15.00 1.06
C THR A 480 -19.77 14.27 -0.01
N SER A 481 -20.96 14.82 -0.33
CA SER A 481 -21.90 14.24 -1.29
C SER A 481 -21.26 13.95 -2.66
N GLY A 482 -21.46 12.73 -3.16
CA GLY A 482 -20.83 12.22 -4.39
C GLY A 482 -19.37 11.78 -4.24
N HIS A 483 -18.78 11.99 -3.05
CA HIS A 483 -17.40 11.58 -2.75
C HIS A 483 -17.27 10.90 -1.38
N GLU A 484 -18.31 10.24 -0.93
CA GLU A 484 -18.37 9.60 0.39
C GLU A 484 -17.30 8.54 0.55
N LEU A 485 -16.54 8.63 1.64
CA LEU A 485 -15.53 7.62 2.01
C LEU A 485 -16.09 6.54 2.94
N VAL A 486 -17.27 6.77 3.52
CA VAL A 486 -18.00 5.84 4.38
C VAL A 486 -19.44 5.73 3.90
N THR A 487 -20.11 4.62 4.21
CA THR A 487 -21.51 4.41 3.77
C THR A 487 -22.48 5.27 4.57
N ARG A 488 -22.30 5.33 5.91
CA ARG A 488 -23.10 6.16 6.80
C ARG A 488 -22.28 6.73 7.94
N ILE A 489 -22.51 8.02 8.25
CA ILE A 489 -21.93 8.72 9.39
C ILE A 489 -23.05 9.28 10.24
N ALA A 490 -23.15 8.86 11.50
CA ALA A 490 -23.92 9.56 12.51
C ALA A 490 -23.00 10.48 13.32
N ALA A 491 -23.41 11.70 13.56
CA ALA A 491 -22.75 12.63 14.45
C ALA A 491 -23.65 12.92 15.65
N VAL A 492 -23.19 12.61 16.86
CA VAL A 492 -23.88 13.00 18.10
C VAL A 492 -23.27 14.29 18.60
N ALA A 493 -24.11 15.29 18.77
CA ALA A 493 -23.71 16.60 19.23
C ALA A 493 -24.64 17.10 20.33
N ASP A 494 -24.10 17.88 21.26
CA ASP A 494 -24.87 18.52 22.31
C ASP A 494 -25.51 19.83 21.79
N THR A 495 -26.76 20.11 22.20
CA THR A 495 -27.39 21.38 21.86
C THR A 495 -26.84 22.55 22.69
N ASP A 496 -26.33 22.30 23.89
CA ASP A 496 -25.92 23.27 24.91
C ASP A 496 -27.04 24.32 25.26
N LEU A 497 -28.28 23.97 25.01
CA LEU A 497 -29.43 24.80 25.32
C LEU A 497 -29.95 24.51 26.73
N HIS A 498 -29.27 25.04 27.70
CA HIS A 498 -29.70 24.97 29.10
C HIS A 498 -30.95 25.81 29.33
N ASP A 499 -31.93 25.31 30.06
CA ASP A 499 -33.19 25.98 30.41
C ASP A 499 -34.08 26.40 29.21
N LYS A 500 -33.90 25.82 28.04
CA LYS A 500 -34.70 26.04 26.83
C LYS A 500 -35.18 24.74 26.23
N PRO A 501 -36.33 24.71 25.55
CA PRO A 501 -36.78 23.48 24.86
C PRO A 501 -35.91 23.18 23.62
N LEU A 502 -35.93 21.94 23.20
CA LEU A 502 -35.21 21.48 21.99
C LEU A 502 -35.64 22.22 20.73
N SER A 503 -36.91 22.63 20.65
CA SER A 503 -37.46 23.45 19.55
C SER A 503 -36.75 24.78 19.32
N ASP A 504 -36.03 25.29 20.34
CA ASP A 504 -35.28 26.54 20.23
C ASP A 504 -33.84 26.30 19.72
N ALA A 505 -33.46 25.06 19.43
CA ALA A 505 -32.16 24.77 18.87
C ALA A 505 -32.02 25.32 17.46
N GLN A 506 -30.96 26.07 17.23
CA GLN A 506 -30.60 26.56 15.90
C GLN A 506 -29.31 25.86 15.49
N PRO A 507 -29.39 24.82 14.64
CA PRO A 507 -28.21 24.18 14.10
C PRO A 507 -27.30 25.18 13.37
N PRO A 508 -25.97 24.99 13.36
CA PRO A 508 -25.09 25.83 12.55
C PRO A 508 -25.52 25.80 11.08
N ALA A 509 -25.35 26.91 10.35
CA ALA A 509 -25.76 27.02 8.94
C ALA A 509 -25.14 25.94 8.03
N TRP A 510 -23.96 25.42 8.39
CA TRP A 510 -23.32 24.34 7.65
C TRP A 510 -23.95 22.96 7.90
N HIS A 511 -24.80 22.81 8.88
CA HIS A 511 -25.47 21.56 9.24
C HIS A 511 -26.35 21.06 8.09
N GLU A 512 -27.18 21.93 7.48
CA GLU A 512 -28.04 21.58 6.36
C GLU A 512 -27.24 21.05 5.16
N GLU A 513 -26.07 21.65 4.88
CA GLU A 513 -25.18 21.21 3.79
C GLU A 513 -24.63 19.79 4.02
N LEU A 514 -24.39 19.41 5.28
CA LEU A 514 -23.76 18.16 5.67
C LEU A 514 -24.74 17.12 6.25
N ASN A 515 -26.04 17.43 6.27
CA ASN A 515 -27.10 16.50 6.68
C ASN A 515 -27.79 15.95 5.41
N HIS A 516 -27.46 14.74 5.03
CA HIS A 516 -27.93 14.10 3.81
C HIS A 516 -27.99 12.57 3.97
N GLU A 517 -28.30 11.84 2.91
CA GLU A 517 -28.51 10.39 2.94
C GLU A 517 -27.37 9.58 3.60
N SER A 518 -26.13 10.04 3.45
CA SER A 518 -24.94 9.34 4.01
C SER A 518 -24.44 9.95 5.33
N ALA A 519 -24.98 11.08 5.79
CA ALA A 519 -24.55 11.76 7.02
C ALA A 519 -25.72 12.37 7.75
N ARG A 520 -25.86 12.06 9.04
CA ARG A 520 -26.93 12.60 9.90
C ARG A 520 -26.42 13.05 11.25
N PHE A 521 -27.09 14.09 11.80
CA PHE A 521 -26.88 14.57 13.14
C PHE A 521 -27.99 14.09 14.07
N PHE A 522 -27.58 13.69 15.27
CA PHE A 522 -28.47 13.32 16.36
C PHE A 522 -28.13 14.19 17.56
N TRP A 523 -29.12 14.85 18.12
CA TRP A 523 -28.92 15.86 19.14
C TRP A 523 -29.19 15.33 20.53
N SER A 524 -28.22 15.46 21.42
CA SER A 524 -28.39 15.29 22.85
C SER A 524 -28.81 16.62 23.48
N HIS A 525 -29.94 16.64 24.17
CA HIS A 525 -30.52 17.87 24.74
C HIS A 525 -30.64 17.77 26.25
N PRO A 526 -30.15 18.78 27.01
CA PRO A 526 -29.25 19.88 26.56
C PRO A 526 -27.82 19.39 26.29
N THR A 527 -27.35 18.34 26.98
CA THR A 527 -26.10 17.60 26.74
C THR A 527 -26.35 16.10 26.93
N LEU A 528 -25.36 15.25 26.62
CA LEU A 528 -25.54 13.80 26.66
C LEU A 528 -26.01 13.32 28.05
N GLU A 529 -25.34 13.69 29.15
CA GLU A 529 -25.63 13.13 30.46
C GLU A 529 -27.06 13.42 30.94
N PRO A 530 -27.62 14.65 30.86
CA PRO A 530 -29.02 14.90 31.15
C PRO A 530 -29.98 14.13 30.24
N SER A 531 -29.66 13.98 28.96
CA SER A 531 -30.53 13.27 28.00
C SER A 531 -30.69 11.78 28.30
N LEU A 532 -29.80 11.20 29.12
CA LEU A 532 -29.84 9.79 29.53
C LEU A 532 -30.74 9.55 30.74
N VAL A 533 -31.26 10.58 31.40
CA VAL A 533 -31.98 10.44 32.70
C VAL A 533 -33.35 9.79 32.56
N SER A 534 -34.12 10.19 31.54
CA SER A 534 -35.50 9.72 31.37
C SER A 534 -35.58 8.19 31.23
N GLY A 535 -36.28 7.54 32.18
CA GLY A 535 -36.40 6.08 32.29
C GLY A 535 -35.17 5.39 32.90
N ASN A 536 -34.13 6.17 33.31
CA ASN A 536 -32.93 5.66 33.97
C ASN A 536 -32.60 6.39 35.28
N GLU A 537 -33.60 7.00 35.93
CA GLU A 537 -33.41 7.85 37.11
C GLU A 537 -32.71 7.12 38.26
N ALA A 538 -33.05 5.84 38.49
CA ALA A 538 -32.39 4.99 39.49
C ALA A 538 -30.90 4.77 39.14
N LEU A 539 -30.60 4.40 37.89
CA LEU A 539 -29.26 4.16 37.40
C LEU A 539 -28.39 5.42 37.52
N VAL A 540 -28.94 6.57 37.14
CA VAL A 540 -28.26 7.87 37.24
C VAL A 540 -27.94 8.21 38.68
N LYS A 541 -28.89 7.97 39.62
CA LYS A 541 -28.68 8.17 41.05
C LYS A 541 -27.58 7.27 41.60
N ASP A 542 -27.57 6.00 41.17
CA ASP A 542 -26.55 5.05 41.58
C ASP A 542 -25.18 5.44 41.04
N ALA A 543 -25.09 5.95 39.81
CA ALA A 543 -23.86 6.47 39.24
C ALA A 543 -23.28 7.67 40.02
N PHE A 544 -24.11 8.60 40.48
CA PHE A 544 -23.69 9.66 41.39
C PHE A 544 -23.14 9.08 42.69
N THR A 545 -23.79 8.08 43.27
CA THR A 545 -23.37 7.44 44.51
C THR A 545 -22.04 6.71 44.35
N GLU A 546 -21.88 5.93 43.26
CA GLU A 546 -20.68 5.16 42.96
C GLU A 546 -19.43 6.07 42.81
N CYS A 547 -19.60 7.25 42.23
CA CYS A 547 -18.49 8.20 42.11
C CYS A 547 -18.36 9.18 43.31
N ASN A 548 -19.04 8.87 44.46
CA ASN A 548 -19.02 9.71 45.65
C ASN A 548 -19.45 11.18 45.40
N LEU A 549 -20.47 11.37 44.56
CA LEU A 549 -21.10 12.65 44.29
C LEU A 549 -22.51 12.67 44.91
N LYS A 550 -22.95 13.84 45.34
CA LYS A 550 -24.32 14.01 45.84
C LYS A 550 -25.26 14.12 44.64
N ALA A 551 -26.14 13.12 44.46
CA ALA A 551 -27.15 13.17 43.45
C ALA A 551 -28.13 14.35 43.69
N PRO A 552 -28.58 15.05 42.65
CA PRO A 552 -29.64 16.02 42.76
C PRO A 552 -30.96 15.33 43.21
N ALA A 553 -31.83 16.06 43.85
CA ALA A 553 -33.12 15.52 44.30
C ALA A 553 -34.26 16.50 43.99
N PRO A 554 -35.23 16.15 43.15
CA PRO A 554 -35.35 14.87 42.41
C PRO A 554 -34.27 14.70 41.32
N VAL A 555 -34.04 13.45 40.84
CA VAL A 555 -33.20 13.19 39.67
C VAL A 555 -34.07 13.34 38.43
N THR A 556 -33.92 14.47 37.75
CA THR A 556 -34.60 14.80 36.50
C THR A 556 -33.60 15.35 35.51
N THR A 557 -33.95 15.41 34.24
CA THR A 557 -33.10 15.98 33.19
C THR A 557 -32.62 17.38 33.58
N GLU A 558 -33.49 18.26 34.05
CA GLU A 558 -33.20 19.64 34.44
C GLU A 558 -32.25 19.72 35.64
N THR A 559 -32.47 18.91 36.67
CA THR A 559 -31.65 18.91 37.89
C THR A 559 -30.26 18.36 37.64
N VAL A 560 -30.13 17.34 36.79
CA VAL A 560 -28.85 16.79 36.37
C VAL A 560 -28.10 17.76 35.47
N ASP A 561 -28.78 18.45 34.57
CA ASP A 561 -28.22 19.52 33.76
C ASP A 561 -27.62 20.64 34.61
N GLN A 562 -28.42 21.21 35.52
CA GLN A 562 -27.98 22.25 36.45
C GLN A 562 -26.80 21.83 37.30
N TYR A 563 -26.76 20.55 37.69
CA TYR A 563 -25.61 19.98 38.42
C TYR A 563 -24.33 20.03 37.56
N PHE A 564 -24.37 19.58 36.30
CA PHE A 564 -23.18 19.55 35.43
C PHE A 564 -22.80 20.93 34.89
N VAL A 565 -23.73 21.85 34.70
CA VAL A 565 -23.41 23.26 34.43
C VAL A 565 -22.57 23.84 35.57
N THR A 566 -22.92 23.52 36.83
CA THR A 566 -22.19 24.02 38.02
C THR A 566 -20.90 23.24 38.28
N HIS A 567 -20.88 21.96 37.93
CA HIS A 567 -19.76 21.04 38.23
C HIS A 567 -19.25 20.30 36.97
N PRO A 568 -18.80 20.99 35.91
CA PRO A 568 -18.45 20.35 34.64
C PRO A 568 -17.29 19.33 34.76
N ARG A 569 -16.40 19.50 35.74
CA ARG A 569 -15.27 18.57 35.99
C ARG A 569 -15.72 17.18 36.46
N ASN A 570 -16.95 17.02 36.94
CA ASN A 570 -17.48 15.76 37.42
C ASN A 570 -18.04 14.87 36.31
N LYS A 571 -18.28 15.40 35.09
CA LYS A 571 -18.84 14.66 33.95
C LYS A 571 -18.06 13.34 33.67
N GLY A 572 -16.75 13.41 33.57
CA GLY A 572 -15.92 12.24 33.27
C GLY A 572 -15.99 11.13 34.36
N ARG A 573 -16.01 11.51 35.65
CA ARG A 573 -16.18 10.54 36.75
C ARG A 573 -17.56 9.91 36.74
N PHE A 574 -18.58 10.71 36.54
CA PHE A 574 -19.96 10.26 36.44
C PHE A 574 -20.15 9.31 35.24
N ALA A 575 -19.62 9.68 34.07
CA ALA A 575 -19.69 8.89 32.86
C ALA A 575 -19.03 7.51 33.02
N LEU A 576 -17.89 7.45 33.73
CA LEU A 576 -17.22 6.17 34.02
C LEU A 576 -18.05 5.29 34.95
N ALA A 577 -18.61 5.87 36.04
CA ALA A 577 -19.47 5.13 36.97
C ALA A 577 -20.74 4.65 36.27
N LEU A 578 -21.36 5.50 35.46
CA LEU A 578 -22.55 5.15 34.67
C LEU A 578 -22.23 4.00 33.68
N ALA A 579 -21.10 4.05 32.98
CA ALA A 579 -20.67 3.00 32.07
C ALA A 579 -20.53 1.64 32.78
N LEU A 580 -19.90 1.60 33.96
CA LEU A 580 -19.74 0.37 34.74
C LEU A 580 -21.09 -0.20 35.19
N LEU A 581 -22.05 0.64 35.60
CA LEU A 581 -23.39 0.20 36.01
C LEU A 581 -24.22 -0.29 34.82
N ILE A 582 -24.11 0.33 33.65
CA ILE A 582 -24.77 -0.12 32.42
C ILE A 582 -24.26 -1.52 32.04
N ASP A 583 -22.94 -1.72 32.05
CA ASP A 583 -22.33 -3.01 31.68
C ASP A 583 -22.80 -4.17 32.57
N GLN A 584 -23.09 -3.90 33.85
CA GLN A 584 -23.63 -4.88 34.81
C GLN A 584 -25.11 -5.19 34.60
N ASN A 585 -25.89 -4.28 34.00
CA ASN A 585 -27.35 -4.36 33.96
C ASN A 585 -27.96 -4.01 32.59
N LEU A 586 -27.36 -4.43 31.50
CA LEU A 586 -27.74 -4.08 30.11
C LEU A 586 -29.25 -4.29 29.81
N SER A 587 -29.89 -5.31 30.39
CA SER A 587 -31.28 -5.63 30.12
C SER A 587 -32.30 -4.69 30.77
N SER A 588 -31.89 -3.88 31.74
CA SER A 588 -32.77 -2.95 32.48
C SER A 588 -32.63 -1.49 32.02
N ILE A 589 -31.79 -1.24 31.01
CA ILE A 589 -31.48 0.11 30.53
C ILE A 589 -32.54 0.55 29.54
N THR A 590 -33.08 1.75 29.76
CA THR A 590 -33.90 2.46 28.77
C THR A 590 -32.98 3.25 27.82
N VAL A 591 -32.98 2.87 26.55
CA VAL A 591 -32.20 3.59 25.53
C VAL A 591 -32.99 4.83 25.11
N PRO A 592 -32.44 6.05 25.24
CA PRO A 592 -33.11 7.27 24.78
C PRO A 592 -33.44 7.23 23.28
N THR A 593 -34.56 7.82 22.89
CA THR A 593 -35.08 7.75 21.51
C THR A 593 -34.04 8.20 20.48
N HIS A 594 -33.43 9.37 20.67
CA HIS A 594 -32.42 9.89 19.73
C HIS A 594 -31.21 8.95 19.56
N ILE A 595 -30.82 8.20 20.61
CA ILE A 595 -29.74 7.20 20.55
C ILE A 595 -30.23 5.92 19.86
N SER A 596 -31.46 5.49 20.13
CA SER A 596 -32.08 4.35 19.46
C SER A 596 -32.21 4.59 17.95
N ASP A 597 -32.71 5.74 17.57
CA ASP A 597 -32.86 6.17 16.17
C ASP A 597 -31.51 6.25 15.45
N MET A 598 -30.51 6.80 16.12
CA MET A 598 -29.15 6.85 15.61
C MET A 598 -28.60 5.45 15.30
N PHE A 599 -28.75 4.48 16.21
CA PHE A 599 -28.26 3.13 15.95
C PHE A 599 -29.07 2.40 14.89
N ALA A 600 -30.41 2.60 14.84
CA ALA A 600 -31.26 2.06 13.80
C ALA A 600 -30.84 2.61 12.42
N TRP A 601 -30.68 3.90 12.32
CA TRP A 601 -30.25 4.53 11.06
C TRP A 601 -28.84 4.08 10.63
N LEU A 602 -27.89 3.98 11.54
CA LEU A 602 -26.56 3.45 11.23
C LEU A 602 -26.63 1.97 10.80
N TYR A 603 -27.50 1.17 11.40
CA TYR A 603 -27.60 -0.26 11.14
C TYR A 603 -28.20 -0.56 9.77
N ASP A 604 -29.39 -0.05 9.46
CA ASP A 604 -30.14 -0.40 8.26
C ASP A 604 -30.65 0.80 7.45
N GLY A 605 -30.50 2.02 7.96
CA GLY A 605 -30.99 3.26 7.33
C GLY A 605 -32.43 3.57 7.65
N SER A 606 -32.99 2.95 8.69
CA SER A 606 -34.34 3.27 9.17
C SER A 606 -34.46 4.76 9.47
N GLU A 607 -35.54 5.38 8.97
CA GLU A 607 -35.83 6.78 9.29
C GLU A 607 -36.13 6.94 10.78
N PRO A 608 -35.65 8.00 11.43
CA PRO A 608 -35.94 8.28 12.82
C PRO A 608 -37.43 8.40 13.07
N ASP A 609 -37.92 7.78 14.16
CA ASP A 609 -39.29 7.97 14.64
C ASP A 609 -39.51 9.38 15.23
N SER A 610 -38.40 10.02 15.63
CA SER A 610 -38.37 11.41 16.13
C SER A 610 -38.30 12.38 14.95
N THR A 611 -39.21 13.34 14.90
CA THR A 611 -39.15 14.47 13.95
C THR A 611 -37.81 15.17 14.08
N PRO A 612 -37.07 15.42 12.97
CA PRO A 612 -35.90 16.30 12.98
C PRO A 612 -36.25 17.69 13.52
N ILE A 613 -35.28 18.38 14.08
CA ILE A 613 -35.45 19.78 14.56
C ILE A 613 -36.03 20.68 13.45
N ASP A 614 -35.78 20.31 12.17
CA ASP A 614 -36.18 21.07 10.98
C ASP A 614 -37.69 21.00 10.63
N ASP A 615 -38.46 20.03 11.20
CA ASP A 615 -39.90 19.87 10.88
C ASP A 615 -40.85 20.60 11.85
N VAL A 616 -40.33 21.41 12.77
CA VAL A 616 -41.14 22.22 13.67
C VAL A 616 -41.13 23.67 13.15
N THR A 617 -41.88 23.91 12.06
CA THR A 617 -42.27 25.25 11.61
C THR A 617 -43.63 25.66 12.19
#